data_67ef2fc59e571e71d792b0e6728ba8fd
#
_entry.id   67ef2fc59e571e71d792b0e6728ba8fd
#
_cell.length_a   1.000
_cell.length_b   1.000
_cell.length_c   1.000
_cell.angle_alpha   90.00
_cell.angle_beta   90.00
_cell.angle_gamma   90.00
#
_symmetry.space_group_name_H-M   'P 1'
#
loop_
_entity.id
_entity.type
_entity.pdbx_description
1 polymer ?
#
loop_
_entity_poly.entity_id
_entity_poly.type
_entity_poly.pdbx_seq_one_letter_code
_entity_poly.pdbx_strand_id
1 'polypeptide(L)'
;SSLEVLILLGVLSRSMKESTMSKTKTWRERSARVQVKEADLPSSMPAQTGLVFNLWYNKWSQGQSGQTRFVNPYRLDTRAHSGITRGDKEGTKFFCLYFAKGMCCLGKRCQYKHHIPEDDDILQLSMKTDVLDCFGREKFGDYRDDMGGVGSFRKHNRTLYVGGLSGSLNNKDLKPSQIESRIRYVSAKLGEIDRVRYVEDKNCAFVKYKHQSNAEFAKEALSNQTLLIPTDKEWEDRKEGTG
;
A
#
# COMPACT_ATOMS: atom_id res chain seq x y z
N SER A 1 -44.91 -50.76 -33.00
CA SER A 1 -44.94 -50.90 -31.54
C SER A 1 -44.01 -49.88 -30.91
N SER A 2 -44.60 -48.84 -30.38
CA SER A 2 -43.93 -47.72 -29.74
C SER A 2 -43.64 -48.03 -28.28
N LEU A 3 -42.41 -47.88 -27.83
CA LEU A 3 -42.05 -47.94 -26.44
C LEU A 3 -41.93 -46.48 -25.96
N GLU A 4 -42.91 -46.03 -25.19
CA GLU A 4 -42.83 -44.78 -24.45
C GLU A 4 -41.93 -44.98 -23.19
N VAL A 5 -40.89 -44.22 -23.10
CA VAL A 5 -40.09 -44.12 -21.90
C VAL A 5 -40.58 -42.92 -21.11
N LEU A 6 -41.32 -43.20 -20.03
CA LEU A 6 -41.66 -42.20 -19.02
C LEU A 6 -40.42 -41.84 -18.20
N ILE A 7 -39.89 -40.63 -18.38
CA ILE A 7 -38.89 -40.04 -17.49
C ILE A 7 -39.63 -39.34 -16.37
N LEU A 8 -39.63 -39.94 -15.18
CA LEU A 8 -40.03 -39.30 -13.94
C LEU A 8 -38.99 -38.22 -13.57
N LEU A 9 -39.34 -36.98 -13.87
CA LEU A 9 -38.61 -35.82 -13.31
C LEU A 9 -39.00 -35.65 -11.83
N GLY A 10 -38.21 -36.24 -10.95
CA GLY A 10 -38.24 -35.93 -9.54
C GLY A 10 -37.74 -34.50 -9.30
N VAL A 11 -38.66 -33.59 -9.11
CA VAL A 11 -38.37 -32.23 -8.68
C VAL A 11 -37.90 -32.28 -7.21
N LEU A 12 -36.61 -32.45 -6.98
CA LEU A 12 -35.98 -32.13 -5.72
C LEU A 12 -35.83 -30.64 -5.65
N SER A 13 -36.82 -29.98 -5.09
CA SER A 13 -36.72 -28.60 -4.61
C SER A 13 -35.68 -28.54 -3.51
N ARG A 14 -34.41 -28.38 -3.92
CA ARG A 14 -33.33 -27.98 -3.04
C ARG A 14 -33.45 -26.48 -2.89
N SER A 15 -34.08 -26.05 -1.81
CA SER A 15 -33.99 -24.67 -1.33
C SER A 15 -32.52 -24.33 -1.20
N MET A 16 -31.94 -23.78 -2.26
CA MET A 16 -30.68 -23.02 -2.16
C MET A 16 -31.00 -21.78 -1.34
N LYS A 17 -30.69 -21.84 -0.04
CA LYS A 17 -30.49 -20.62 0.72
C LYS A 17 -29.41 -19.86 -0.02
N GLU A 18 -29.81 -18.86 -0.81
CA GLU A 18 -28.92 -17.79 -1.23
C GLU A 18 -28.32 -17.21 0.04
N SER A 19 -27.09 -17.62 0.35
CA SER A 19 -26.28 -16.88 1.27
C SER A 19 -26.13 -15.49 0.64
N THR A 20 -26.85 -14.53 1.15
CA THR A 20 -26.64 -13.12 0.87
C THR A 20 -25.19 -12.83 1.22
N MET A 21 -24.31 -12.96 0.23
CA MET A 21 -22.98 -12.37 0.30
C MET A 21 -23.21 -10.89 0.52
N SER A 22 -23.05 -10.47 1.76
CA SER A 22 -23.05 -9.08 2.16
C SER A 22 -22.07 -8.37 1.23
N LYS A 23 -22.62 -7.54 0.31
CA LYS A 23 -21.79 -6.70 -0.57
C LYS A 23 -20.91 -5.86 0.36
N THR A 24 -19.63 -6.16 0.40
CA THR A 24 -18.69 -5.39 1.19
C THR A 24 -18.73 -3.96 0.66
N LYS A 25 -19.16 -3.03 1.52
CA LYS A 25 -19.22 -1.60 1.18
C LYS A 25 -17.88 -1.14 0.64
N THR A 26 -17.91 -0.38 -0.45
CA THR A 26 -16.72 0.28 -0.97
C THR A 26 -16.16 1.27 0.07
N TRP A 27 -14.91 1.69 -0.07
CA TRP A 27 -14.34 2.67 0.87
C TRP A 27 -15.13 4.00 0.87
N ARG A 28 -15.79 4.35 -0.23
CA ARG A 28 -16.64 5.56 -0.36
C ARG A 28 -17.93 5.50 0.46
N GLU A 29 -18.35 4.32 0.84
CA GLU A 29 -19.61 4.08 1.58
C GLU A 29 -19.40 3.88 3.08
N ARG A 30 -18.17 4.00 3.55
CA ARG A 30 -17.84 3.79 4.96
C ARG A 30 -16.85 4.84 5.47
N SER A 31 -16.92 5.10 6.77
CA SER A 31 -15.92 5.93 7.44
C SER A 31 -14.60 5.19 7.61
N ALA A 32 -13.49 5.93 7.50
CA ALA A 32 -12.17 5.39 7.80
C ALA A 32 -12.08 4.92 9.25
N ARG A 33 -11.48 3.76 9.45
CA ARG A 33 -11.26 3.18 10.78
C ARG A 33 -9.96 3.67 11.38
N VAL A 34 -9.89 3.69 12.69
CA VAL A 34 -8.64 3.81 13.44
C VAL A 34 -7.85 2.52 13.21
N GLN A 35 -6.59 2.65 12.84
CA GLN A 35 -5.72 1.50 12.58
C GLN A 35 -5.01 1.04 13.85
N VAL A 36 -4.56 1.99 14.67
CA VAL A 36 -3.80 1.75 15.91
C VAL A 36 -4.27 2.74 16.97
N LYS A 37 -4.30 2.33 18.22
CA LYS A 37 -4.57 3.25 19.32
C LYS A 37 -3.40 4.23 19.49
N GLU A 38 -3.69 5.46 19.90
CA GLU A 38 -2.66 6.49 20.08
C GLU A 38 -1.56 6.06 21.07
N ALA A 39 -1.93 5.33 22.13
CA ALA A 39 -0.98 4.82 23.12
C ALA A 39 0.00 3.76 22.57
N ASP A 40 -0.35 3.09 21.49
CA ASP A 40 0.45 2.02 20.87
C ASP A 40 1.31 2.53 19.69
N LEU A 41 1.32 3.83 19.46
CA LEU A 41 2.12 4.43 18.40
C LEU A 41 3.62 4.36 18.74
N PRO A 42 4.48 4.07 17.75
CA PRO A 42 5.92 4.12 17.93
C PRO A 42 6.41 5.52 18.32
N SER A 43 7.37 5.61 19.23
CA SER A 43 7.93 6.87 19.71
C SER A 43 8.68 7.67 18.63
N SER A 44 9.13 7.00 17.58
CA SER A 44 9.96 7.60 16.50
C SER A 44 9.24 7.61 15.16
N MET A 45 8.01 8.11 15.11
CA MET A 45 7.27 8.21 13.85
C MET A 45 7.80 9.32 12.95
N PRO A 46 7.89 9.08 11.62
CA PRO A 46 8.17 10.15 10.67
C PRO A 46 7.04 11.18 10.66
N ALA A 47 7.36 12.45 10.52
CA ALA A 47 6.35 13.49 10.36
C ALA A 47 5.62 13.35 9.02
N GLN A 48 4.33 13.69 8.99
CA GLN A 48 3.53 13.72 7.76
C GLN A 48 4.14 14.70 6.74
N THR A 49 4.43 15.90 7.22
CA THR A 49 5.12 16.95 6.47
C THR A 49 6.15 17.61 7.38
N GLY A 50 7.14 18.24 6.81
CA GLY A 50 8.18 18.94 7.55
C GLY A 50 9.57 18.52 7.11
N LEU A 51 10.51 19.45 7.28
CA LEU A 51 11.90 19.25 6.92
C LEU A 51 12.67 18.74 8.14
N VAL A 52 13.49 17.72 7.90
CA VAL A 52 14.46 17.23 8.86
C VAL A 52 15.86 17.56 8.35
N PHE A 53 16.68 18.19 9.19
CA PHE A 53 18.05 18.50 8.82
C PHE A 53 18.90 17.23 8.86
N ASN A 54 19.50 16.90 7.73
CA ASN A 54 20.42 15.77 7.63
C ASN A 54 21.86 16.29 7.81
N LEU A 55 22.44 15.98 8.96
CA LEU A 55 23.80 16.40 9.34
C LEU A 55 24.89 15.89 8.38
N TRP A 56 24.71 14.70 7.81
CA TRP A 56 25.72 14.09 6.94
C TRP A 56 25.80 14.74 5.57
N TYR A 57 24.65 15.17 5.05
CA TYR A 57 24.56 15.84 3.76
C TYR A 57 24.46 17.35 3.89
N ASN A 58 24.48 17.89 5.13
CA ASN A 58 24.31 19.29 5.45
C ASN A 58 23.14 19.96 4.70
N LYS A 59 22.02 19.25 4.65
CA LYS A 59 20.81 19.68 3.92
C LYS A 59 19.55 19.37 4.71
N TRP A 60 18.56 20.23 4.55
CA TRP A 60 17.19 19.93 4.96
C TRP A 60 16.56 18.98 3.96
N SER A 61 15.93 17.94 4.43
CA SER A 61 15.22 16.97 3.58
C SER A 61 13.94 16.50 4.23
N GLN A 62 12.99 16.07 3.41
CA GLN A 62 11.82 15.34 3.87
C GLN A 62 12.06 13.84 3.73
N GLY A 63 11.41 13.09 4.61
CA GLY A 63 11.56 11.65 4.67
C GLY A 63 12.60 11.17 5.69
N GLN A 64 12.71 9.87 5.80
CA GLN A 64 13.64 9.25 6.75
C GLN A 64 15.10 9.55 6.40
N SER A 65 15.87 9.95 7.40
CA SER A 65 17.33 9.89 7.33
C SER A 65 17.77 8.42 7.30
N GLY A 66 18.74 8.10 6.45
CA GLY A 66 19.29 6.73 6.35
C GLY A 66 19.92 6.20 7.66
N GLN A 67 20.09 7.05 8.66
CA GLN A 67 20.69 6.68 9.94
C GLN A 67 19.70 6.12 10.97
N THR A 68 18.45 6.58 10.94
CA THR A 68 17.38 6.05 11.80
C THR A 68 16.38 5.30 10.95
N ARG A 69 16.64 4.03 10.77
CA ARG A 69 15.71 3.16 10.07
C ARG A 69 14.50 2.93 10.96
N PHE A 70 13.40 3.58 10.62
CA PHE A 70 12.12 3.30 11.27
C PHE A 70 11.66 1.90 10.87
N VAL A 71 11.58 1.00 11.84
CA VAL A 71 10.98 -0.33 11.65
C VAL A 71 9.50 -0.20 11.97
N ASN A 72 8.66 -0.35 10.95
CA ASN A 72 7.22 -0.26 11.11
C ASN A 72 6.67 -1.62 11.56
N PRO A 73 6.10 -1.74 12.79
CA PRO A 73 5.48 -2.97 13.25
C PRO A 73 4.11 -3.22 12.62
N TYR A 74 3.51 -2.21 11.97
CA TYR A 74 2.18 -2.26 11.41
C TYR A 74 2.20 -2.39 9.89
N ARG A 75 1.09 -2.83 9.34
CA ARG A 75 0.91 -2.98 7.89
C ARG A 75 -0.45 -2.46 7.46
N LEU A 76 -0.50 -1.82 6.30
CA LEU A 76 -1.73 -1.37 5.69
C LEU A 76 -2.57 -2.56 5.21
N ASP A 77 -3.80 -2.64 5.68
CA ASP A 77 -4.86 -3.44 5.07
C ASP A 77 -5.84 -2.50 4.36
N THR A 78 -5.73 -2.45 3.05
CA THR A 78 -6.55 -1.54 2.22
C THR A 78 -8.04 -1.84 2.30
N ARG A 79 -8.40 -3.11 2.47
CA ARG A 79 -9.81 -3.55 2.55
C ARG A 79 -10.44 -3.17 3.88
N ALA A 80 -9.71 -3.35 4.97
CA ALA A 80 -10.22 -3.08 6.32
C ALA A 80 -10.17 -1.60 6.69
N HIS A 81 -9.11 -0.89 6.27
CA HIS A 81 -8.76 0.43 6.79
C HIS A 81 -9.24 1.60 5.94
N SER A 82 -9.40 1.41 4.61
CA SER A 82 -9.84 2.49 3.72
C SER A 82 -11.25 2.98 4.05
N GLY A 83 -11.46 4.28 3.95
CA GLY A 83 -12.77 4.90 4.18
C GLY A 83 -12.70 6.43 4.13
N ILE A 84 -13.85 7.05 4.21
CA ILE A 84 -14.01 8.51 4.20
C ILE A 84 -13.47 9.11 5.49
N THR A 85 -12.66 10.16 5.34
CA THR A 85 -12.10 10.95 6.44
C THR A 85 -12.72 12.36 6.47
N ARG A 86 -12.34 13.14 7.50
CA ARG A 86 -12.61 14.57 7.52
C ARG A 86 -11.94 15.28 6.34
N GLY A 87 -10.72 14.87 5.99
CA GLY A 87 -9.98 15.41 4.85
C GLY A 87 -10.72 15.28 3.53
N ASP A 88 -11.40 14.14 3.28
CA ASP A 88 -12.22 13.98 2.07
C ASP A 88 -13.36 15.01 2.03
N LYS A 89 -13.99 15.29 3.17
CA LYS A 89 -15.09 16.26 3.29
C LYS A 89 -14.63 17.71 3.15
N GLU A 90 -13.42 18.00 3.61
CA GLU A 90 -12.80 19.33 3.52
C GLU A 90 -12.08 19.55 2.18
N GLY A 91 -12.08 18.55 1.30
CA GLY A 91 -11.49 18.64 -0.04
C GLY A 91 -9.95 18.60 -0.03
N THR A 92 -9.33 17.94 0.96
CA THR A 92 -7.89 17.75 0.94
C THR A 92 -7.46 16.90 -0.27
N LYS A 93 -6.28 17.18 -0.78
CA LYS A 93 -5.73 16.47 -1.95
C LYS A 93 -4.75 15.39 -1.57
N PHE A 94 -4.20 15.47 -0.36
CA PHE A 94 -3.10 14.63 0.09
C PHE A 94 -3.56 13.44 0.90
N PHE A 95 -2.77 12.38 0.80
CA PHE A 95 -2.96 11.12 1.52
C PHE A 95 -2.27 11.13 2.87
N CYS A 96 -2.80 10.36 3.80
CA CYS A 96 -2.21 10.20 5.12
C CYS A 96 -1.00 9.26 5.06
N LEU A 97 0.17 9.76 5.45
CA LEU A 97 1.39 8.95 5.55
C LEU A 97 1.23 7.81 6.57
N TYR A 98 0.60 8.10 7.70
CA TYR A 98 0.37 7.10 8.75
C TYR A 98 -0.62 6.03 8.31
N PHE A 99 -1.64 6.40 7.53
CA PHE A 99 -2.53 5.43 6.90
C PHE A 99 -1.77 4.50 5.96
N ALA A 100 -0.91 5.04 5.09
CA ALA A 100 -0.09 4.24 4.19
C ALA A 100 0.79 3.23 4.96
N LYS A 101 1.27 3.62 6.15
CA LYS A 101 2.07 2.77 7.03
C LYS A 101 1.24 1.84 7.94
N GLY A 102 -0.09 1.91 7.88
CA GLY A 102 -0.98 1.06 8.68
C GLY A 102 -1.14 1.50 10.13
N MET A 103 -0.81 2.75 10.50
CA MET A 103 -0.75 3.20 11.88
C MET A 103 -1.44 4.54 12.18
N CYS A 104 -2.42 4.97 11.37
CA CYS A 104 -3.16 6.18 11.69
C CYS A 104 -4.15 5.95 12.84
N CYS A 105 -3.98 6.72 13.91
CA CYS A 105 -4.85 6.68 15.09
C CYS A 105 -6.10 7.58 15.00
N LEU A 106 -6.24 8.37 13.95
CA LEU A 106 -7.32 9.34 13.82
C LEU A 106 -8.57 8.80 13.10
N GLY A 107 -8.41 7.79 12.23
CA GLY A 107 -9.52 7.23 11.46
C GLY A 107 -10.32 8.31 10.71
N LYS A 108 -11.64 8.32 10.88
CA LYS A 108 -12.54 9.30 10.24
C LYS A 108 -12.25 10.77 10.59
N ARG A 109 -11.50 11.05 11.67
CA ARG A 109 -11.12 12.40 12.09
C ARG A 109 -9.87 12.91 11.39
N CYS A 110 -9.16 12.06 10.63
CA CYS A 110 -7.94 12.45 9.95
C CYS A 110 -8.21 13.54 8.90
N GLN A 111 -7.30 14.50 8.81
CA GLN A 111 -7.36 15.58 7.83
C GLN A 111 -6.80 15.21 6.45
N TYR A 112 -6.32 13.98 6.30
CA TYR A 112 -5.77 13.42 5.06
C TYR A 112 -6.59 12.24 4.57
N LYS A 113 -6.50 11.90 3.29
CA LYS A 113 -7.24 10.80 2.67
C LYS A 113 -6.77 9.43 3.15
N HIS A 114 -7.71 8.51 3.35
CA HIS A 114 -7.48 7.12 3.76
C HIS A 114 -7.99 6.14 2.71
N HIS A 115 -7.46 6.21 1.51
CA HIS A 115 -7.65 5.23 0.43
C HIS A 115 -6.41 5.22 -0.47
N ILE A 116 -6.35 4.28 -1.41
CA ILE A 116 -5.29 4.23 -2.42
C ILE A 116 -5.56 5.31 -3.47
N PRO A 117 -4.53 6.01 -4.00
CA PRO A 117 -4.71 6.97 -5.08
C PRO A 117 -5.43 6.36 -6.27
N GLU A 118 -6.55 6.95 -6.67
CA GLU A 118 -7.37 6.59 -7.82
C GLU A 118 -7.32 7.69 -8.88
N ASP A 119 -7.91 7.45 -10.05
CA ASP A 119 -7.80 8.37 -11.21
C ASP A 119 -8.23 9.81 -10.89
N ASP A 120 -9.30 9.99 -10.11
CA ASP A 120 -9.77 11.33 -9.71
C ASP A 120 -8.75 12.05 -8.82
N ASP A 121 -8.10 11.32 -7.91
CA ASP A 121 -7.05 11.87 -7.05
C ASP A 121 -5.81 12.25 -7.85
N ILE A 122 -5.44 11.39 -8.78
CA ILE A 122 -4.27 11.58 -9.66
C ILE A 122 -4.46 12.85 -10.49
N LEU A 123 -5.65 13.05 -11.04
CA LEU A 123 -5.98 14.27 -11.77
C LEU A 123 -5.84 15.51 -10.88
N GLN A 124 -6.38 15.48 -9.67
CA GLN A 124 -6.28 16.59 -8.71
C GLN A 124 -4.84 16.88 -8.29
N LEU A 125 -4.01 15.84 -8.09
CA LEU A 125 -2.60 15.98 -7.76
C LEU A 125 -1.78 16.55 -8.93
N SER A 126 -2.04 16.12 -10.17
CA SER A 126 -1.34 16.59 -11.37
C SER A 126 -1.61 18.05 -11.70
N MET A 127 -2.75 18.59 -11.30
CA MET A 127 -3.10 20.01 -11.49
C MET A 127 -2.36 20.95 -10.52
N LYS A 128 -1.58 20.40 -9.57
CA LYS A 128 -0.96 21.19 -8.51
C LYS A 128 0.53 21.16 -8.62
N THR A 129 1.39 21.36 -8.96
CA THR A 129 2.86 21.42 -8.87
C THR A 129 3.50 20.03 -8.69
N ASP A 130 4.36 19.68 -9.60
CA ASP A 130 5.25 18.51 -9.53
C ASP A 130 6.20 18.53 -8.33
N VAL A 131 6.14 19.59 -7.50
CA VAL A 131 7.02 19.82 -6.36
C VAL A 131 6.62 19.06 -5.11
N LEU A 132 5.36 18.60 -5.02
CA LEU A 132 4.85 17.86 -3.86
C LEU A 132 4.56 16.42 -4.23
N ASP A 133 4.83 15.50 -3.29
CA ASP A 133 4.40 14.11 -3.43
C ASP A 133 2.92 13.93 -3.05
N CYS A 134 2.42 12.70 -3.15
CA CYS A 134 1.03 12.40 -2.82
C CYS A 134 0.68 12.61 -1.32
N PHE A 135 1.65 12.75 -0.44
CA PHE A 135 1.48 13.05 0.98
C PHE A 135 1.58 14.54 1.32
N GLY A 136 1.89 15.39 0.34
CA GLY A 136 2.12 16.82 0.53
C GLY A 136 3.54 17.18 0.95
N ARG A 137 4.50 16.29 0.79
CA ARG A 137 5.90 16.53 1.11
C ARG A 137 6.63 17.13 -0.09
N GLU A 138 7.53 18.06 0.17
CA GLU A 138 8.31 18.73 -0.88
C GLU A 138 9.37 17.79 -1.48
N LYS A 139 9.41 17.74 -2.81
CA LYS A 139 10.46 17.08 -3.58
C LYS A 139 11.63 18.04 -3.79
N PHE A 140 12.82 17.48 -4.03
CA PHE A 140 14.03 18.25 -4.33
C PHE A 140 14.41 18.16 -5.81
N GLY A 141 15.36 19.02 -6.24
CA GLY A 141 15.84 19.02 -7.61
C GLY A 141 16.57 17.74 -8.00
N ASP A 142 17.33 17.17 -7.06
CA ASP A 142 18.15 15.99 -7.29
C ASP A 142 17.76 14.84 -6.34
N TYR A 143 18.04 13.62 -6.77
CA TYR A 143 17.92 12.46 -5.89
C TYR A 143 18.98 12.50 -4.80
N ARG A 144 18.65 11.95 -3.64
CA ARG A 144 19.63 11.68 -2.60
C ARG A 144 20.52 10.51 -3.02
N ASP A 145 21.80 10.58 -2.67
CA ASP A 145 22.77 9.51 -2.99
C ASP A 145 22.41 8.17 -2.34
N ASP A 146 21.69 8.20 -1.19
CA ASP A 146 21.20 7.01 -0.50
C ASP A 146 19.90 6.46 -1.08
N MET A 147 19.41 7.00 -2.20
CA MET A 147 18.14 6.63 -2.85
C MET A 147 16.90 6.77 -1.95
N GLY A 148 17.05 7.38 -0.79
CA GLY A 148 16.00 7.67 0.15
C GLY A 148 15.25 8.97 -0.17
N GLY A 149 14.39 9.40 0.77
CA GLY A 149 13.65 10.65 0.65
C GLY A 149 12.41 10.57 -0.24
N VAL A 150 11.92 11.73 -0.64
CA VAL A 150 10.62 11.90 -1.32
C VAL A 150 10.72 11.78 -2.84
N GLY A 151 11.92 11.91 -3.38
CA GLY A 151 12.16 11.91 -4.83
C GLY A 151 12.44 13.30 -5.39
N SER A 152 12.61 13.37 -6.72
CA SER A 152 12.94 14.59 -7.42
C SER A 152 11.75 15.11 -8.22
N PHE A 153 11.59 16.44 -8.28
CA PHE A 153 10.59 17.10 -9.12
C PHE A 153 11.03 17.19 -10.60
N ARG A 154 12.30 16.96 -10.89
CA ARG A 154 12.84 17.03 -12.27
C ARG A 154 12.48 15.80 -13.12
N LYS A 155 12.08 14.71 -12.48
CA LYS A 155 11.78 13.45 -13.19
C LYS A 155 10.49 12.83 -12.66
N HIS A 156 9.60 12.48 -13.57
CA HIS A 156 8.41 11.68 -13.24
C HIS A 156 8.80 10.21 -13.08
N ASN A 157 9.26 9.84 -11.88
CA ASN A 157 9.62 8.47 -11.59
C ASN A 157 8.43 7.66 -11.06
N ARG A 158 8.10 6.60 -11.76
CA ARG A 158 7.01 5.66 -11.43
C ARG A 158 7.53 4.28 -11.04
N THR A 159 8.84 4.15 -10.93
CA THR A 159 9.50 2.85 -10.69
C THR A 159 10.09 2.81 -9.28
N LEU A 160 9.70 1.80 -8.52
CA LEU A 160 10.28 1.49 -7.22
C LEU A 160 11.38 0.46 -7.36
N TYR A 161 12.47 0.70 -6.68
CA TYR A 161 13.49 -0.30 -6.40
C TYR A 161 13.11 -1.04 -5.11
N VAL A 162 13.08 -2.37 -5.18
CA VAL A 162 12.79 -3.25 -4.04
C VAL A 162 14.03 -4.11 -3.79
N GLY A 163 14.78 -3.78 -2.77
CA GLY A 163 15.98 -4.49 -2.37
C GLY A 163 15.78 -5.36 -1.13
N GLY A 164 16.79 -6.16 -0.79
CA GLY A 164 16.79 -6.96 0.42
C GLY A 164 15.81 -8.14 0.41
N LEU A 165 15.47 -8.65 -0.75
CA LEU A 165 14.46 -9.70 -0.92
C LEU A 165 14.86 -11.03 -0.29
N SER A 166 16.15 -11.35 -0.18
CA SER A 166 16.64 -12.60 0.44
C SER A 166 16.27 -12.76 1.90
N GLY A 167 16.21 -11.65 2.66
CA GLY A 167 15.77 -11.66 4.05
C GLY A 167 14.24 -11.64 4.24
N SER A 168 13.52 -11.25 3.19
CA SER A 168 12.07 -11.09 3.21
C SER A 168 11.31 -12.31 2.71
N LEU A 169 11.99 -13.17 1.97
CA LEU A 169 11.46 -14.40 1.41
C LEU A 169 12.12 -15.56 2.17
N ASN A 170 11.48 -16.01 3.25
CA ASN A 170 11.93 -17.15 4.04
C ASN A 170 11.96 -18.47 3.24
N ASN A 171 11.75 -18.41 1.94
CA ASN A 171 11.71 -19.52 1.02
C ASN A 171 12.86 -19.43 0.03
N LYS A 172 13.98 -20.03 0.38
CA LYS A 172 15.14 -20.21 -0.53
C LYS A 172 14.81 -21.04 -1.77
N ASP A 173 13.65 -21.71 -1.78
CA ASP A 173 13.25 -22.66 -2.82
C ASP A 173 12.30 -22.05 -3.87
N LEU A 174 12.00 -20.74 -3.78
CA LEU A 174 11.14 -20.08 -4.75
C LEU A 174 11.89 -19.81 -6.07
N LYS A 175 11.26 -20.18 -7.17
CA LYS A 175 11.75 -19.82 -8.51
C LYS A 175 11.63 -18.31 -8.74
N PRO A 176 12.46 -17.70 -9.59
CA PRO A 176 12.40 -16.26 -9.92
C PRO A 176 11.00 -15.78 -10.33
N SER A 177 10.27 -16.59 -11.11
CA SER A 177 8.90 -16.29 -11.53
C SER A 177 7.90 -16.25 -10.36
N GLN A 178 8.10 -17.06 -9.35
CA GLN A 178 7.26 -17.08 -8.14
C GLN A 178 7.54 -15.85 -7.27
N ILE A 179 8.80 -15.45 -7.16
CA ILE A 179 9.20 -14.22 -6.46
C ILE A 179 8.57 -13.00 -7.16
N GLU A 180 8.66 -12.92 -8.47
CA GLU A 180 8.06 -11.84 -9.26
C GLU A 180 6.53 -11.80 -9.09
N SER A 181 5.88 -12.96 -9.09
CA SER A 181 4.44 -13.07 -8.85
C SER A 181 4.03 -12.59 -7.46
N ARG A 182 4.80 -12.88 -6.42
CA ARG A 182 4.57 -12.40 -5.05
C ARG A 182 4.71 -10.87 -4.97
N ILE A 183 5.76 -10.33 -5.56
CA ILE A 183 5.99 -8.87 -5.61
C ILE A 183 4.82 -8.20 -6.32
N ARG A 184 4.41 -8.72 -7.47
CA ARG A 184 3.26 -8.23 -8.22
C ARG A 184 1.97 -8.28 -7.38
N TYR A 185 1.70 -9.39 -6.71
CA TYR A 185 0.50 -9.56 -5.88
C TYR A 185 0.42 -8.51 -4.77
N VAL A 186 1.51 -8.29 -4.04
CA VAL A 186 1.54 -7.31 -2.93
C VAL A 186 1.45 -5.89 -3.46
N SER A 187 2.18 -5.58 -4.53
CA SER A 187 2.27 -4.24 -5.10
C SER A 187 0.99 -3.81 -5.84
N ALA A 188 0.28 -4.75 -6.48
CA ALA A 188 -0.95 -4.48 -7.22
C ALA A 188 -2.10 -3.96 -6.33
N LYS A 189 -2.04 -4.23 -5.03
CA LYS A 189 -3.02 -3.69 -4.06
C LYS A 189 -2.91 -2.17 -3.87
N LEU A 190 -1.81 -1.57 -4.31
CA LEU A 190 -1.48 -0.17 -4.10
C LEU A 190 -1.59 0.69 -5.37
N GLY A 191 -1.99 0.08 -6.47
CA GLY A 191 -2.21 0.75 -7.74
C GLY A 191 -1.94 -0.14 -8.93
N GLU A 192 -2.31 0.34 -10.11
CA GLU A 192 -2.10 -0.38 -11.36
C GLU A 192 -0.61 -0.46 -11.71
N ILE A 193 -0.14 -1.68 -11.97
CA ILE A 193 1.24 -1.98 -12.28
C ILE A 193 1.42 -2.06 -13.79
N ASP A 194 2.37 -1.29 -14.31
CA ASP A 194 2.83 -1.36 -15.69
C ASP A 194 3.78 -2.56 -15.88
N ARG A 195 4.80 -2.68 -15.03
CA ARG A 195 5.79 -3.74 -15.13
C ARG A 195 6.40 -4.13 -13.79
N VAL A 196 6.67 -5.43 -13.60
CA VAL A 196 7.52 -5.95 -12.54
C VAL A 196 8.70 -6.66 -13.18
N ARG A 197 9.90 -6.48 -12.67
CA ARG A 197 11.10 -7.19 -13.07
C ARG A 197 11.90 -7.58 -11.84
N TYR A 198 12.09 -8.86 -11.62
CA TYR A 198 13.01 -9.39 -10.63
C TYR A 198 14.39 -9.62 -11.26
N VAL A 199 15.45 -9.23 -10.56
CA VAL A 199 16.85 -9.40 -10.96
C VAL A 199 17.51 -10.36 -9.95
N GLU A 200 17.61 -11.62 -10.33
CA GLU A 200 18.06 -12.71 -9.47
C GLU A 200 19.46 -12.47 -8.94
N ASP A 201 20.43 -12.16 -9.80
CA ASP A 201 21.84 -11.95 -9.44
C ASP A 201 22.04 -10.84 -8.40
N LYS A 202 21.17 -9.84 -8.39
CA LYS A 202 21.22 -8.71 -7.48
C LYS A 202 20.22 -8.82 -6.34
N ASN A 203 19.41 -9.87 -6.34
CA ASN A 203 18.34 -10.08 -5.37
C ASN A 203 17.49 -8.83 -5.12
N CYS A 204 17.11 -8.19 -6.18
CA CYS A 204 16.29 -6.98 -6.15
C CYS A 204 15.22 -7.02 -7.25
N ALA A 205 14.24 -6.16 -7.13
CA ALA A 205 13.21 -6.01 -8.14
C ALA A 205 12.91 -4.55 -8.45
N PHE A 206 12.33 -4.33 -9.61
CA PHE A 206 11.81 -3.05 -10.05
C PHE A 206 10.31 -3.19 -10.29
N VAL A 207 9.52 -2.34 -9.64
CA VAL A 207 8.08 -2.27 -9.80
C VAL A 207 7.72 -0.93 -10.40
N LYS A 208 7.23 -0.93 -11.64
CA LYS A 208 6.79 0.27 -12.33
C LYS A 208 5.28 0.37 -12.26
N TYR A 209 4.79 1.43 -11.65
CA TYR A 209 3.38 1.76 -11.60
C TYR A 209 2.95 2.58 -12.82
N LYS A 210 1.67 2.55 -13.13
CA LYS A 210 1.07 3.39 -14.16
C LYS A 210 1.13 4.87 -13.77
N HIS A 211 0.95 5.18 -12.49
CA HIS A 211 0.93 6.55 -11.97
C HIS A 211 1.99 6.76 -10.89
N GLN A 212 2.58 7.97 -10.88
CA GLN A 212 3.61 8.35 -9.93
C GLN A 212 3.09 8.38 -8.48
N SER A 213 1.88 8.88 -8.27
CA SER A 213 1.26 8.93 -6.93
C SER A 213 1.10 7.53 -6.30
N ASN A 214 0.78 6.51 -7.10
CA ASN A 214 0.74 5.14 -6.63
C ASN A 214 2.13 4.61 -6.27
N ALA A 215 3.17 4.95 -7.05
CA ALA A 215 4.55 4.61 -6.71
C ALA A 215 5.00 5.28 -5.41
N GLU A 216 4.70 6.56 -5.23
CA GLU A 216 5.01 7.31 -4.02
C GLU A 216 4.29 6.73 -2.79
N PHE A 217 3.01 6.42 -2.94
CA PHE A 217 2.21 5.78 -1.88
C PHE A 217 2.75 4.39 -1.53
N ALA A 218 3.00 3.56 -2.54
CA ALA A 218 3.51 2.20 -2.36
C ALA A 218 4.89 2.16 -1.71
N LYS A 219 5.77 3.13 -2.03
CA LYS A 219 7.07 3.25 -1.38
C LYS A 219 6.92 3.34 0.14
N GLU A 220 6.02 4.16 0.64
CA GLU A 220 5.80 4.32 2.08
C GLU A 220 5.05 3.14 2.70
N ALA A 221 4.09 2.57 2.00
CA ALA A 221 3.32 1.43 2.48
C ALA A 221 4.15 0.14 2.58
N LEU A 222 5.10 -0.06 1.67
CA LEU A 222 5.91 -1.28 1.59
C LEU A 222 7.29 -1.15 2.23
N SER A 223 7.70 0.04 2.62
CA SER A 223 9.02 0.26 3.25
C SER A 223 9.18 -0.55 4.53
N ASN A 224 10.27 -1.31 4.61
CA ASN A 224 10.61 -2.15 5.77
C ASN A 224 9.52 -3.18 6.13
N GLN A 225 8.83 -3.69 5.13
CA GLN A 225 7.82 -4.73 5.24
C GLN A 225 8.35 -6.06 4.68
N THR A 226 7.90 -7.17 5.27
CA THR A 226 8.10 -8.50 4.68
C THR A 226 7.12 -8.74 3.55
N LEU A 227 7.55 -9.48 2.52
CA LEU A 227 6.74 -9.80 1.36
C LEU A 227 5.87 -11.03 1.64
N LEU A 228 4.79 -10.85 2.42
CA LEU A 228 3.87 -11.91 2.81
C LEU A 228 2.62 -11.92 1.91
N ILE A 229 2.13 -13.12 1.62
CA ILE A 229 0.84 -13.35 0.96
C ILE A 229 -0.08 -14.18 1.88
N PRO A 230 -1.41 -14.17 1.67
CA PRO A 230 -2.37 -14.83 2.57
C PRO A 230 -2.17 -16.34 2.75
N THR A 231 -1.45 -17.01 1.86
CA THR A 231 -1.14 -18.45 1.94
C THR A 231 0.10 -18.75 2.76
N ASP A 232 0.85 -17.74 3.20
CA ASP A 232 2.05 -17.94 4.00
C ASP A 232 1.67 -18.15 5.47
N LYS A 233 2.32 -19.13 6.12
CA LYS A 233 2.12 -19.42 7.55
C LYS A 233 2.35 -18.17 8.43
N GLU A 234 3.38 -17.39 8.12
CA GLU A 234 3.67 -16.14 8.83
C GLU A 234 2.54 -15.09 8.72
N TRP A 235 1.72 -15.17 7.68
CA TRP A 235 0.54 -14.31 7.55
C TRP A 235 -0.53 -14.66 8.60
N GLU A 236 -0.77 -15.95 8.83
CA GLU A 236 -1.72 -16.42 9.84
C GLU A 236 -1.22 -16.12 11.26
N ASP A 237 0.06 -16.42 11.53
CA ASP A 237 0.69 -16.17 12.83
C ASP A 237 0.61 -14.68 13.24
N ARG A 238 0.66 -13.76 12.26
CA ARG A 238 0.50 -12.31 12.52
C ARG A 238 -0.93 -11.87 12.80
N LYS A 239 -1.92 -12.55 12.25
CA LYS A 239 -3.33 -12.27 12.55
C LYS A 239 -3.68 -12.63 14.00
N GLU A 240 -3.10 -13.68 14.51
CA GLU A 240 -3.33 -14.13 15.90
C GLU A 240 -2.63 -13.25 16.93
N GLY A 241 -1.54 -12.60 16.57
CA GLY A 241 -0.78 -11.70 17.44
C GLY A 241 -1.31 -10.25 17.53
N THR A 242 -2.37 -9.90 16.79
CA THR A 242 -3.01 -8.57 16.79
C THR A 242 -4.36 -8.52 17.52
N GLY A 243 -4.58 -9.47 18.42
CA GLY A 243 -5.72 -9.53 19.33
C GLY A 243 -5.58 -8.60 20.54
#